data_a81ec55c1238fb49b733592e0f7e02b8
#
_entry.id   a81ec55c1238fb49b733592e0f7e02b8
#
_cell.length_a   1.000
_cell.length_b   1.000
_cell.length_c   1.000
_cell.angle_alpha   90.00
_cell.angle_beta   90.00
_cell.angle_gamma   90.00
#
_symmetry.space_group_name_H-M   'P 1'
#
loop_
_entity.id
_entity.type
_entity.pdbx_description
1 polymer ?
#
loop_
_entity_poly.entity_id
_entity_poly.type
_entity_poly.pdbx_seq_one_letter_code
_entity_poly.pdbx_strand_id
1 'polypeptide(L)'
;GRIPEAEAIFKKRLEAVLQDPQQLHSLMGIYQSPQGEKLFLNQIAGLLRNEFGWDVSERNIAISNGSQPAFFILYNMLAGTMTDGTHRSIHLPLAPEYIGYTDIGLSEQFFTATRPEIELLDERMFKYHVDFSKLEITEQTAAMCVSRPTNPTGNVLTDNEVEHLDDIAQAADIPLIIDGAYGLPFPGILFNDAKPHWNQNTILVLSLSKLGLPGVRTGIVVASEELIQAFSNANTVVSLACGNFGPTIARELFRTGEILSLSRQLIKPFYDQAATQAVKWFKESFGDVPYRIHKPEGAIFLWLW
;
A
#
# COMPACT_ATOMS: atom_id res chain seq x y z
N GLY A 1 -9.64 -7.14 -11.83
CA GLY A 1 -10.78 -7.38 -12.70
C GLY A 1 -11.38 -6.06 -13.17
N ARG A 2 -12.18 -6.15 -14.21
CA ARG A 2 -12.92 -4.99 -14.72
C ARG A 2 -14.20 -4.81 -13.91
N ILE A 3 -14.42 -3.61 -13.36
CA ILE A 3 -15.64 -3.25 -12.60
C ILE A 3 -16.32 -2.11 -13.36
N PRO A 4 -17.37 -2.40 -14.17
CA PRO A 4 -17.98 -1.43 -15.07
C PRO A 4 -18.52 -0.18 -14.36
N GLU A 5 -19.05 -0.33 -13.15
CA GLU A 5 -19.57 0.75 -12.33
C GLU A 5 -18.45 1.71 -11.88
N ALA A 6 -17.29 1.18 -11.51
CA ALA A 6 -16.11 2.00 -11.19
C ALA A 6 -15.58 2.72 -12.43
N GLU A 7 -15.51 2.02 -13.57
CA GLU A 7 -15.11 2.64 -14.85
C GLU A 7 -16.03 3.80 -15.24
N ALA A 8 -17.36 3.67 -15.01
CA ALA A 8 -18.33 4.73 -15.31
C ALA A 8 -18.09 5.98 -14.46
N ILE A 9 -17.73 5.81 -13.17
CA ILE A 9 -17.38 6.93 -12.29
C ILE A 9 -16.14 7.66 -12.84
N PHE A 10 -15.06 6.93 -13.15
CA PHE A 10 -13.84 7.53 -13.69
C PHE A 10 -14.03 8.19 -15.06
N LYS A 11 -14.84 7.58 -15.94
CA LYS A 11 -15.22 8.16 -17.22
C LYS A 11 -15.90 9.52 -17.02
N LYS A 12 -16.90 9.59 -16.13
CA LYS A 12 -17.60 10.85 -15.81
C LYS A 12 -16.65 11.91 -15.28
N ARG A 13 -15.65 11.52 -14.45
CA ARG A 13 -14.63 12.45 -13.95
C ARG A 13 -13.75 12.97 -15.08
N LEU A 14 -13.30 12.08 -15.97
CA LEU A 14 -12.51 12.49 -17.13
C LEU A 14 -13.27 13.42 -18.07
N GLU A 15 -14.54 13.13 -18.35
CA GLU A 15 -15.41 13.99 -19.15
C GLU A 15 -15.53 15.39 -18.54
N ALA A 16 -15.68 15.49 -17.21
CA ALA A 16 -15.73 16.77 -16.51
C ALA A 16 -14.40 17.55 -16.64
N VAL A 17 -13.26 16.88 -16.54
CA VAL A 17 -11.93 17.50 -16.75
C VAL A 17 -11.79 18.04 -18.19
N LEU A 18 -12.25 17.30 -19.18
CA LEU A 18 -12.18 17.71 -20.59
C LEU A 18 -13.06 18.94 -20.90
N GLN A 19 -14.13 19.17 -20.13
CA GLN A 19 -15.01 20.34 -20.28
C GLN A 19 -14.50 21.59 -19.53
N ASP A 20 -13.50 21.45 -18.64
CA ASP A 20 -12.91 22.55 -17.89
C ASP A 20 -11.52 22.91 -18.44
N PRO A 21 -11.39 24.04 -19.16
CA PRO A 21 -10.12 24.44 -19.78
C PRO A 21 -8.96 24.59 -18.79
N GLN A 22 -9.23 24.95 -17.51
CA GLN A 22 -8.21 25.12 -16.50
C GLN A 22 -7.71 23.76 -16.00
N GLN A 23 -8.62 22.82 -15.78
CA GLN A 23 -8.25 21.47 -15.40
C GLN A 23 -7.51 20.75 -16.53
N LEU A 24 -7.96 20.91 -17.77
CA LEU A 24 -7.30 20.35 -18.95
C LEU A 24 -5.88 20.90 -19.11
N HIS A 25 -5.72 22.23 -18.95
CA HIS A 25 -4.39 22.86 -18.98
C HIS A 25 -3.49 22.33 -17.85
N SER A 26 -3.99 22.24 -16.63
CA SER A 26 -3.25 21.67 -15.49
C SER A 26 -2.84 20.22 -15.73
N LEU A 27 -3.71 19.45 -16.39
CA LEU A 27 -3.45 18.03 -16.68
C LEU A 27 -2.28 17.84 -17.67
N MET A 28 -2.21 18.67 -18.72
CA MET A 28 -1.31 18.42 -19.85
C MET A 28 -0.17 19.44 -19.97
N GLY A 29 -0.36 20.66 -19.51
CA GLY A 29 0.50 21.79 -19.84
C GLY A 29 1.40 22.28 -18.70
N ILE A 30 1.31 21.71 -17.49
CA ILE A 30 2.02 22.20 -16.31
C ILE A 30 2.75 21.07 -15.61
N TYR A 31 4.06 21.25 -15.36
CA TYR A 31 4.77 20.44 -14.40
C TYR A 31 4.27 20.73 -12.99
N GLN A 32 3.91 19.69 -12.27
CA GLN A 32 3.56 19.80 -10.87
C GLN A 32 4.81 19.83 -9.97
N SER A 33 4.62 20.11 -8.69
CA SER A 33 5.69 19.96 -7.70
C SER A 33 6.20 18.50 -7.68
N PRO A 34 7.49 18.27 -7.41
CA PRO A 34 8.02 16.92 -7.18
C PRO A 34 7.30 16.13 -6.08
N GLN A 35 6.71 16.83 -5.12
CA GLN A 35 5.90 16.25 -4.07
C GLN A 35 4.53 15.78 -4.60
N GLY A 36 3.98 16.47 -5.61
CA GLY A 36 2.68 16.20 -6.22
C GLY A 36 1.84 17.44 -6.44
N GLU A 37 0.66 17.28 -7.01
CA GLU A 37 -0.31 18.35 -7.25
C GLU A 37 -0.92 18.84 -5.93
N LYS A 38 -0.72 20.12 -5.62
CA LYS A 38 -1.04 20.70 -4.30
C LYS A 38 -2.49 20.52 -3.88
N LEU A 39 -3.45 20.67 -4.80
CA LEU A 39 -4.87 20.50 -4.47
C LEU A 39 -5.15 19.04 -4.13
N PHE A 40 -4.58 18.09 -4.86
CA PHE A 40 -4.74 16.67 -4.58
C PHE A 40 -4.15 16.28 -3.22
N LEU A 41 -2.95 16.78 -2.89
CA LEU A 41 -2.35 16.57 -1.57
C LEU A 41 -3.26 17.09 -0.45
N ASN A 42 -3.82 18.29 -0.60
CA ASN A 42 -4.76 18.86 0.36
C ASN A 42 -6.05 18.04 0.50
N GLN A 43 -6.59 17.50 -0.61
CA GLN A 43 -7.79 16.66 -0.56
C GLN A 43 -7.53 15.32 0.16
N ILE A 44 -6.37 14.70 -0.09
CA ILE A 44 -5.97 13.48 0.63
C ILE A 44 -5.84 13.79 2.12
N ALA A 45 -5.10 14.83 2.50
CA ALA A 45 -4.92 15.22 3.89
C ALA A 45 -6.27 15.52 4.57
N GLY A 46 -7.16 16.23 3.89
CA GLY A 46 -8.51 16.51 4.37
C GLY A 46 -9.32 15.25 4.62
N LEU A 47 -9.30 14.30 3.69
CA LEU A 47 -9.96 13.01 3.84
C LEU A 47 -9.43 12.24 5.05
N LEU A 48 -8.11 12.12 5.18
CA LEU A 48 -7.48 11.36 6.27
C LEU A 48 -7.75 11.97 7.65
N ARG A 49 -7.74 13.30 7.76
CA ARG A 49 -8.13 14.00 9.01
C ARG A 49 -9.58 13.79 9.37
N ASN A 50 -10.48 13.99 8.40
CA ASN A 50 -11.92 14.01 8.66
C ASN A 50 -12.49 12.62 8.95
N GLU A 51 -11.98 11.59 8.24
CA GLU A 51 -12.52 10.23 8.34
C GLU A 51 -11.81 9.38 9.41
N PHE A 52 -10.53 9.65 9.68
CA PHE A 52 -9.71 8.82 10.56
C PHE A 52 -9.10 9.58 11.75
N GLY A 53 -9.25 10.90 11.81
CA GLY A 53 -8.70 11.72 12.88
C GLY A 53 -7.17 11.79 12.87
N TRP A 54 -6.51 11.47 11.75
CA TRP A 54 -5.06 11.50 11.66
C TRP A 54 -4.52 12.94 11.67
N ASP A 55 -3.44 13.17 12.41
CA ASP A 55 -2.76 14.46 12.43
C ASP A 55 -1.83 14.59 11.23
N VAL A 56 -2.42 14.85 10.04
CA VAL A 56 -1.72 14.99 8.76
C VAL A 56 -2.09 16.28 8.04
N SER A 57 -1.12 16.86 7.39
CA SER A 57 -1.28 17.97 6.44
C SER A 57 -0.83 17.52 5.05
N GLU A 58 -0.93 18.40 4.05
CA GLU A 58 -0.35 18.15 2.72
C GLU A 58 1.17 17.94 2.78
N ARG A 59 1.83 18.38 3.85
CA ARG A 59 3.29 18.20 4.05
C ARG A 59 3.66 16.76 4.43
N ASN A 60 2.69 15.98 4.88
CA ASN A 60 2.84 14.56 5.20
C ASN A 60 2.57 13.63 4.00
N ILE A 61 2.33 14.16 2.81
CA ILE A 61 1.88 13.38 1.66
C ILE A 61 2.73 13.68 0.44
N ALA A 62 3.18 12.64 -0.26
CA ALA A 62 3.82 12.76 -1.56
C ALA A 62 3.20 11.80 -2.59
N ILE A 63 3.31 12.16 -3.86
CA ILE A 63 2.85 11.35 -4.99
C ILE A 63 4.05 10.74 -5.70
N SER A 64 3.86 9.53 -6.21
CA SER A 64 4.83 8.82 -7.05
C SER A 64 4.18 8.26 -8.32
N ASN A 65 4.98 7.88 -9.31
CA ASN A 65 4.50 7.26 -10.54
C ASN A 65 4.12 5.77 -10.33
N GLY A 66 3.28 5.52 -9.31
CA GLY A 66 2.88 4.21 -8.80
C GLY A 66 3.64 3.84 -7.51
N SER A 67 3.11 2.85 -6.75
CA SER A 67 3.73 2.42 -5.50
C SER A 67 5.11 1.77 -5.69
N GLN A 68 5.36 1.09 -6.80
CA GLN A 68 6.68 0.48 -7.06
C GLN A 68 7.85 1.49 -7.07
N PRO A 69 7.79 2.62 -7.81
CA PRO A 69 8.79 3.67 -7.68
C PRO A 69 8.85 4.30 -6.28
N ALA A 70 7.73 4.36 -5.56
CA ALA A 70 7.76 4.83 -4.18
C ALA A 70 8.62 3.90 -3.30
N PHE A 71 8.42 2.59 -3.38
CA PHE A 71 9.24 1.62 -2.65
C PHE A 71 10.71 1.67 -3.07
N PHE A 72 10.99 1.83 -4.37
CA PHE A 72 12.37 2.00 -4.83
C PHE A 72 13.05 3.19 -4.14
N ILE A 73 12.39 4.33 -4.09
CA ILE A 73 12.93 5.53 -3.44
C ILE A 73 13.06 5.31 -1.93
N LEU A 74 11.97 4.91 -1.25
CA LEU A 74 11.93 4.75 0.21
C LEU A 74 12.98 3.75 0.71
N TYR A 75 13.06 2.59 0.08
CA TYR A 75 13.98 1.55 0.52
C TYR A 75 15.43 1.98 0.34
N ASN A 76 15.81 2.56 -0.82
CA ASN A 76 17.17 3.02 -1.06
C ASN A 76 17.53 4.31 -0.31
N MET A 77 16.56 5.06 0.22
CA MET A 77 16.82 6.14 1.17
C MET A 77 17.15 5.62 2.57
N LEU A 78 16.55 4.50 2.98
CA LEU A 78 16.63 3.99 4.35
C LEU A 78 17.70 2.91 4.51
N ALA A 79 17.91 2.07 3.50
CA ALA A 79 18.73 0.87 3.57
C ALA A 79 19.82 0.83 2.48
N GLY A 80 20.68 -0.17 2.57
CA GLY A 80 21.85 -0.37 1.70
C GLY A 80 23.14 0.07 2.37
N THR A 81 24.17 0.35 1.58
CA THR A 81 25.45 0.83 2.07
C THR A 81 25.38 2.33 2.34
N MET A 82 25.54 2.72 3.60
CA MET A 82 25.52 4.10 4.05
C MET A 82 26.84 4.82 3.75
N THR A 83 26.84 6.15 3.84
CA THR A 83 28.00 6.98 3.58
C THR A 83 29.18 6.74 4.55
N ASP A 84 28.89 6.25 5.74
CA ASP A 84 29.88 5.84 6.75
C ASP A 84 30.42 4.42 6.56
N GLY A 85 29.99 3.73 5.50
CA GLY A 85 30.36 2.35 5.18
C GLY A 85 29.57 1.29 5.94
N THR A 86 28.64 1.66 6.82
CA THR A 86 27.74 0.70 7.47
C THR A 86 26.73 0.16 6.47
N HIS A 87 26.23 -1.06 6.71
CA HIS A 87 25.19 -1.67 5.90
C HIS A 87 23.92 -1.77 6.70
N ARG A 88 22.79 -1.33 6.12
CA ARG A 88 21.46 -1.44 6.73
C ARG A 88 20.52 -2.20 5.82
N SER A 89 19.57 -2.92 6.41
CA SER A 89 18.58 -3.75 5.70
C SER A 89 17.14 -3.38 6.07
N ILE A 90 16.22 -3.67 5.16
CA ILE A 90 14.78 -3.66 5.44
C ILE A 90 14.41 -5.03 6.02
N HIS A 91 13.78 -5.06 7.18
CA HIS A 91 13.28 -6.30 7.76
C HIS A 91 11.82 -6.55 7.39
N LEU A 92 11.53 -7.78 6.95
CA LEU A 92 10.18 -8.25 6.61
C LEU A 92 9.68 -9.16 7.75
N PRO A 93 8.86 -8.64 8.69
CA PRO A 93 8.43 -9.39 9.88
C PRO A 93 7.58 -10.62 9.57
N LEU A 94 7.01 -10.69 8.38
CA LEU A 94 6.19 -11.82 7.94
C LEU A 94 6.51 -12.13 6.46
N ALA A 95 7.26 -13.19 6.19
CA ALA A 95 7.49 -13.69 4.83
C ALA A 95 6.54 -14.87 4.53
N PRO A 96 6.10 -15.09 3.26
CA PRO A 96 6.52 -14.39 2.05
C PRO A 96 5.84 -13.03 1.90
N GLU A 97 6.58 -12.10 1.29
CA GLU A 97 6.15 -10.76 0.93
C GLU A 97 6.16 -10.55 -0.59
N TYR A 98 5.82 -9.36 -1.04
CA TYR A 98 5.69 -9.03 -2.45
C TYR A 98 6.99 -9.27 -3.22
N ILE A 99 6.94 -10.12 -4.23
CA ILE A 99 8.11 -10.49 -5.05
C ILE A 99 8.75 -9.28 -5.74
N GLY A 100 8.00 -8.21 -5.98
CA GLY A 100 8.51 -6.98 -6.59
C GLY A 100 9.51 -6.22 -5.71
N TYR A 101 9.76 -6.65 -4.46
CA TYR A 101 10.83 -6.09 -3.64
C TYR A 101 12.20 -6.71 -3.93
N THR A 102 12.26 -7.91 -4.53
CA THR A 102 13.48 -8.72 -4.64
C THR A 102 14.66 -7.96 -5.24
N ASP A 103 14.43 -7.22 -6.32
CA ASP A 103 15.49 -6.53 -7.07
C ASP A 103 15.44 -5.00 -6.92
N ILE A 104 14.78 -4.49 -5.86
CA ILE A 104 14.57 -3.05 -5.70
C ILE A 104 15.76 -2.34 -5.05
N GLY A 105 16.58 -3.07 -4.28
CA GLY A 105 17.75 -2.56 -3.59
C GLY A 105 18.94 -2.33 -4.54
N LEU A 106 19.64 -1.21 -4.37
CA LEU A 106 20.89 -0.90 -5.10
C LEU A 106 22.12 -1.58 -4.49
N SER A 107 21.98 -2.18 -3.30
CA SER A 107 23.04 -2.94 -2.62
C SER A 107 22.64 -4.40 -2.48
N GLU A 108 23.62 -5.29 -2.30
CA GLU A 108 23.38 -6.69 -1.93
C GLU A 108 22.86 -6.80 -0.48
N GLN A 109 22.30 -7.96 -0.10
CA GLN A 109 21.80 -8.25 1.26
C GLN A 109 20.83 -7.20 1.81
N PHE A 110 19.96 -6.71 0.94
CA PHE A 110 19.09 -5.56 1.21
C PHE A 110 17.94 -5.88 2.16
N PHE A 111 17.52 -7.14 2.21
CA PHE A 111 16.41 -7.59 3.04
C PHE A 111 16.82 -8.68 4.02
N THR A 112 16.20 -8.63 5.20
CA THR A 112 16.11 -9.73 6.14
C THR A 112 14.64 -10.09 6.37
N ALA A 113 14.32 -11.30 6.83
CA ALA A 113 12.94 -11.72 7.00
C ALA A 113 12.75 -12.71 8.12
N THR A 114 11.61 -12.65 8.79
CA THR A 114 11.11 -13.64 9.74
C THR A 114 10.07 -14.53 9.08
N ARG A 115 10.16 -15.85 9.29
CA ARG A 115 9.13 -16.80 8.86
C ARG A 115 7.90 -16.68 9.73
N PRO A 116 6.68 -16.84 9.17
CA PRO A 116 5.45 -16.72 9.94
C PRO A 116 5.28 -17.88 10.93
N GLU A 117 4.52 -17.64 11.97
CA GLU A 117 3.82 -18.70 12.68
C GLU A 117 2.63 -19.16 11.82
N ILE A 118 2.41 -20.47 11.74
CA ILE A 118 1.34 -21.06 10.93
C ILE A 118 0.25 -21.58 11.85
N GLU A 119 -0.90 -20.93 11.84
CA GLU A 119 -2.11 -21.40 12.50
C GLU A 119 -2.90 -22.31 11.56
N LEU A 120 -3.15 -23.56 11.96
CA LEU A 120 -4.05 -24.45 11.25
C LEU A 120 -5.49 -24.21 11.73
N LEU A 121 -6.32 -23.63 10.86
CA LEU A 121 -7.71 -23.27 11.20
C LEU A 121 -8.65 -24.47 11.12
N ASP A 122 -8.44 -25.34 10.12
CA ASP A 122 -9.16 -26.60 9.93
C ASP A 122 -8.29 -27.56 9.06
N GLU A 123 -8.88 -28.67 8.59
CA GLU A 123 -8.17 -29.66 7.75
C GLU A 123 -7.67 -29.09 6.42
N ARG A 124 -8.26 -28.01 5.92
CA ARG A 124 -8.02 -27.46 4.58
C ARG A 124 -7.60 -25.99 4.58
N MET A 125 -7.61 -25.32 5.75
CA MET A 125 -7.28 -23.90 5.83
C MET A 125 -6.23 -23.60 6.90
N PHE A 126 -5.43 -22.58 6.64
CA PHE A 126 -4.44 -22.04 7.57
C PHE A 126 -4.34 -20.52 7.47
N LYS A 127 -3.68 -19.90 8.44
CA LYS A 127 -3.38 -18.48 8.49
C LYS A 127 -1.94 -18.26 8.92
N TYR A 128 -1.33 -17.21 8.40
CA TYR A 128 -0.03 -16.73 8.86
C TYR A 128 -0.19 -15.64 9.93
N HIS A 129 0.65 -15.72 10.97
CA HIS A 129 0.83 -14.71 12.00
C HIS A 129 2.29 -14.29 12.08
N VAL A 130 2.54 -13.09 12.63
CA VAL A 130 3.90 -12.66 12.94
C VAL A 130 4.43 -13.53 14.09
N ASP A 131 5.57 -14.20 13.88
CA ASP A 131 6.27 -14.91 14.96
C ASP A 131 7.15 -13.92 15.74
N PHE A 132 6.53 -13.23 16.70
CA PHE A 132 7.22 -12.24 17.53
C PHE A 132 8.36 -12.85 18.36
N SER A 133 8.35 -14.17 18.62
CA SER A 133 9.42 -14.84 19.35
C SER A 133 10.71 -15.00 18.55
N LYS A 134 10.60 -14.89 17.22
CA LYS A 134 11.72 -14.98 16.26
C LYS A 134 12.02 -13.66 15.55
N LEU A 135 11.27 -12.62 15.87
CA LEU A 135 11.49 -11.29 15.29
C LEU A 135 12.75 -10.67 15.90
N GLU A 136 13.78 -10.51 15.08
CA GLU A 136 15.05 -9.91 15.50
C GLU A 136 15.25 -8.55 14.82
N ILE A 137 15.25 -7.48 15.63
CA ILE A 137 15.61 -6.13 15.19
C ILE A 137 17.00 -5.82 15.73
N THR A 138 17.91 -5.48 14.84
CA THR A 138 19.31 -5.20 15.14
C THR A 138 19.67 -3.76 14.77
N GLU A 139 20.86 -3.30 15.15
CA GLU A 139 21.39 -1.99 14.72
C GLU A 139 21.50 -1.84 13.21
N GLN A 140 21.52 -2.95 12.47
CA GLN A 140 21.53 -2.96 11.00
C GLN A 140 20.12 -2.87 10.40
N THR A 141 19.06 -2.97 11.20
CA THR A 141 17.68 -2.83 10.69
C THR A 141 17.38 -1.35 10.48
N ALA A 142 17.10 -0.97 9.24
CA ALA A 142 16.78 0.40 8.86
C ALA A 142 15.28 0.72 8.96
N ALA A 143 14.44 -0.28 8.71
CA ALA A 143 12.98 -0.19 8.77
C ALA A 143 12.39 -1.60 8.83
N MET A 144 11.17 -1.71 9.32
CA MET A 144 10.32 -2.89 9.08
C MET A 144 9.34 -2.60 7.96
N CYS A 145 8.99 -3.60 7.15
CA CYS A 145 7.96 -3.47 6.12
C CYS A 145 7.00 -4.66 6.11
N VAL A 146 5.70 -4.37 6.05
CA VAL A 146 4.63 -5.35 5.93
C VAL A 146 3.62 -4.91 4.88
N SER A 147 3.12 -5.86 4.08
CA SER A 147 1.95 -5.64 3.23
C SER A 147 0.67 -5.95 4.00
N ARG A 148 -0.35 -5.10 3.87
CA ARG A 148 -1.64 -5.31 4.56
C ARG A 148 -2.82 -4.92 3.66
N PRO A 149 -3.46 -5.90 2.98
CA PRO A 149 -3.20 -7.34 2.90
C PRO A 149 -1.94 -7.70 2.11
N THR A 150 -1.39 -8.87 2.40
CA THR A 150 -0.16 -9.35 1.81
C THR A 150 -0.37 -9.88 0.38
N ASN A 151 0.49 -9.49 -0.52
CA ASN A 151 0.72 -10.17 -1.79
C ASN A 151 1.97 -11.08 -1.62
N PRO A 152 1.90 -12.41 -1.77
CA PRO A 152 0.89 -13.16 -2.53
C PRO A 152 -0.17 -13.90 -1.69
N THR A 153 -0.11 -13.84 -0.37
CA THR A 153 -0.85 -14.78 0.51
C THR A 153 -2.32 -14.39 0.75
N GLY A 154 -2.68 -13.13 0.56
CA GLY A 154 -3.98 -12.59 0.95
C GLY A 154 -4.16 -12.47 2.46
N ASN A 155 -3.07 -12.62 3.24
CA ASN A 155 -3.08 -12.48 4.69
C ASN A 155 -3.35 -11.03 5.08
N VAL A 156 -4.12 -10.84 6.15
CA VAL A 156 -4.32 -9.53 6.80
C VAL A 156 -3.79 -9.62 8.23
N LEU A 157 -2.73 -8.88 8.52
CA LEU A 157 -2.28 -8.70 9.89
C LEU A 157 -3.41 -8.13 10.74
N THR A 158 -3.62 -8.68 11.93
CA THR A 158 -4.57 -8.14 12.89
C THR A 158 -4.17 -6.73 13.33
N ASP A 159 -5.12 -5.96 13.87
CA ASP A 159 -4.80 -4.63 14.40
C ASP A 159 -3.75 -4.71 15.52
N ASN A 160 -3.86 -5.72 16.41
CA ASN A 160 -2.88 -5.94 17.48
C ASN A 160 -1.47 -6.30 16.97
N GLU A 161 -1.36 -7.09 15.89
CA GLU A 161 -0.05 -7.37 15.27
C GLU A 161 0.58 -6.11 14.70
N VAL A 162 -0.21 -5.26 14.05
CA VAL A 162 0.30 -3.98 13.50
C VAL A 162 0.72 -3.04 14.62
N GLU A 163 -0.09 -2.89 15.67
CA GLU A 163 0.23 -2.07 16.84
C GLU A 163 1.51 -2.56 17.52
N HIS A 164 1.65 -3.88 17.72
CA HIS A 164 2.86 -4.44 18.34
C HIS A 164 4.12 -4.26 17.46
N LEU A 165 4.00 -4.41 16.12
CA LEU A 165 5.10 -4.10 15.20
C LEU A 165 5.50 -2.62 15.27
N ASP A 166 4.53 -1.72 15.36
CA ASP A 166 4.78 -0.29 15.48
C ASP A 166 5.46 0.07 16.81
N ASP A 167 5.02 -0.53 17.92
CA ASP A 167 5.67 -0.37 19.23
C ASP A 167 7.14 -0.82 19.19
N ILE A 168 7.43 -1.96 18.54
CA ILE A 168 8.80 -2.45 18.37
C ILE A 168 9.61 -1.50 17.48
N ALA A 169 9.02 -1.00 16.39
CA ALA A 169 9.67 -0.04 15.49
C ALA A 169 10.03 1.26 16.22
N GLN A 170 9.08 1.81 16.97
CA GLN A 170 9.30 3.02 17.77
C GLN A 170 10.38 2.81 18.84
N ALA A 171 10.37 1.68 19.54
CA ALA A 171 11.40 1.35 20.55
C ALA A 171 12.80 1.21 19.93
N ALA A 172 12.89 0.81 18.67
CA ALA A 172 14.14 0.69 17.93
C ALA A 172 14.53 1.96 17.14
N ASP A 173 13.73 3.01 17.21
CA ASP A 173 13.91 4.27 16.46
C ASP A 173 14.02 4.05 14.93
N ILE A 174 13.17 3.16 14.41
CA ILE A 174 13.06 2.87 12.98
C ILE A 174 11.61 3.00 12.50
N PRO A 175 11.33 3.35 11.24
CA PRO A 175 9.98 3.43 10.73
C PRO A 175 9.36 2.05 10.49
N LEU A 176 8.03 1.96 10.67
CA LEU A 176 7.20 0.88 10.16
C LEU A 176 6.62 1.27 8.80
N ILE A 177 6.99 0.55 7.74
CA ILE A 177 6.44 0.73 6.40
C ILE A 177 5.25 -0.22 6.22
N ILE A 178 4.11 0.33 5.81
CA ILE A 178 2.91 -0.45 5.50
C ILE A 178 2.62 -0.33 4.01
N ASP A 179 2.75 -1.43 3.28
CA ASP A 179 2.27 -1.51 1.89
C ASP A 179 0.75 -1.70 1.89
N GLY A 180 0.07 -0.62 1.61
CA GLY A 180 -1.38 -0.54 1.48
C GLY A 180 -1.88 -0.60 0.04
N ALA A 181 -1.13 -1.16 -0.93
CA ALA A 181 -1.55 -1.21 -2.33
C ALA A 181 -2.91 -1.89 -2.54
N TYR A 182 -3.29 -2.81 -1.67
CA TYR A 182 -4.62 -3.42 -1.57
C TYR A 182 -5.39 -2.97 -0.33
N GLY A 183 -4.76 -2.20 0.54
CA GLY A 183 -5.12 -1.98 1.93
C GLY A 183 -6.03 -0.79 2.20
N LEU A 184 -6.07 -0.44 3.48
CA LEU A 184 -6.84 0.68 4.01
C LEU A 184 -6.01 1.97 3.99
N PRO A 185 -6.66 3.12 3.87
CA PRO A 185 -8.12 3.34 3.82
C PRO A 185 -8.76 3.03 2.46
N PHE A 186 -7.97 2.96 1.41
CA PHE A 186 -8.37 2.58 0.05
C PHE A 186 -7.19 1.87 -0.64
N PRO A 187 -7.42 0.92 -1.56
CA PRO A 187 -8.68 0.45 -2.15
C PRO A 187 -9.55 -0.40 -1.22
N GLY A 188 -9.04 -0.77 -0.03
CA GLY A 188 -9.81 -1.45 1.01
C GLY A 188 -10.25 -2.87 0.63
N ILE A 189 -9.43 -3.63 -0.07
CA ILE A 189 -9.71 -5.03 -0.46
C ILE A 189 -9.35 -5.94 0.72
N LEU A 190 -10.08 -5.76 1.83
CA LEU A 190 -10.00 -6.59 3.03
C LEU A 190 -11.38 -7.17 3.32
N PHE A 191 -11.42 -8.47 3.64
CA PHE A 191 -12.67 -9.21 3.88
C PHE A 191 -12.98 -9.38 5.38
N ASN A 192 -12.19 -8.74 6.23
CA ASN A 192 -12.37 -8.63 7.68
C ASN A 192 -12.55 -7.16 8.11
N ASP A 193 -12.66 -6.91 9.43
CA ASP A 193 -12.94 -5.59 10.02
C ASP A 193 -11.66 -4.88 10.50
N ALA A 194 -10.53 -5.10 9.84
CA ALA A 194 -9.28 -4.41 10.16
C ALA A 194 -9.40 -2.89 10.03
N LYS A 195 -8.67 -2.16 10.86
CA LYS A 195 -8.64 -0.69 10.87
C LYS A 195 -7.40 -0.16 10.17
N PRO A 196 -7.47 1.00 9.51
CA PRO A 196 -6.29 1.67 8.98
C PRO A 196 -5.41 2.14 10.14
N HIS A 197 -4.10 1.97 9.98
CA HIS A 197 -3.09 2.38 10.96
C HIS A 197 -2.15 3.41 10.36
N TRP A 198 -1.92 4.50 11.07
CA TRP A 198 -0.91 5.49 10.75
C TRP A 198 -0.59 6.36 11.97
N ASN A 199 0.68 6.70 12.14
CA ASN A 199 1.20 7.72 13.04
C ASN A 199 2.49 8.31 12.46
N GLN A 200 3.16 9.22 13.16
CA GLN A 200 4.37 9.89 12.67
C GLN A 200 5.57 8.95 12.45
N ASN A 201 5.56 7.73 13.02
CA ASN A 201 6.59 6.70 12.81
C ASN A 201 6.25 5.76 11.64
N THR A 202 5.04 5.85 11.10
CA THR A 202 4.57 4.96 10.02
C THR A 202 4.77 5.60 8.65
N ILE A 203 5.25 4.81 7.69
CA ILE A 203 5.26 5.15 6.26
C ILE A 203 4.18 4.32 5.59
N LEU A 204 3.06 4.92 5.24
CA LEU A 204 1.97 4.25 4.53
C LEU A 204 2.07 4.51 3.03
N VAL A 205 2.14 3.43 2.24
CA VAL A 205 2.19 3.53 0.77
C VAL A 205 0.89 2.99 0.18
N LEU A 206 0.16 3.85 -0.51
CA LEU A 206 -1.14 3.55 -1.13
C LEU A 206 -1.05 3.63 -2.65
N SER A 207 -2.05 3.08 -3.35
CA SER A 207 -2.08 3.08 -4.81
C SER A 207 -3.49 3.22 -5.37
N LEU A 208 -3.64 3.98 -6.46
CA LEU A 208 -4.89 4.03 -7.23
C LEU A 208 -5.06 2.81 -8.15
N SER A 209 -4.03 1.97 -8.31
CA SER A 209 -4.06 0.84 -9.27
C SER A 209 -5.20 -0.13 -9.00
N LYS A 210 -5.46 -0.46 -7.73
CA LYS A 210 -6.46 -1.46 -7.35
C LYS A 210 -7.88 -0.89 -7.17
N LEU A 211 -8.00 0.43 -7.29
CA LEU A 211 -9.30 1.11 -7.44
C LEU A 211 -9.86 1.03 -8.87
N GLY A 212 -9.12 0.43 -9.80
CA GLY A 212 -9.49 0.37 -11.21
C GLY A 212 -8.71 1.34 -12.10
N LEU A 213 -7.66 1.98 -11.58
CA LEU A 213 -6.83 2.96 -12.27
C LEU A 213 -5.35 2.50 -12.40
N PRO A 214 -5.06 1.26 -12.85
CA PRO A 214 -3.67 0.81 -12.93
C PRO A 214 -2.86 1.58 -13.98
N GLY A 215 -3.49 2.05 -15.05
CA GLY A 215 -2.84 2.75 -16.15
C GLY A 215 -2.42 4.18 -15.83
N VAL A 216 -2.98 4.81 -14.78
CA VAL A 216 -2.64 6.21 -14.45
C VAL A 216 -1.39 6.34 -13.59
N ARG A 217 -0.83 5.23 -13.17
CA ARG A 217 0.44 5.13 -12.44
C ARG A 217 0.56 6.13 -11.28
N THR A 218 -0.32 6.04 -10.28
CA THR A 218 -0.32 6.94 -9.12
C THR A 218 -0.18 6.15 -7.83
N GLY A 219 0.91 6.39 -7.11
CA GLY A 219 1.16 5.98 -5.73
C GLY A 219 1.07 7.19 -4.81
N ILE A 220 0.73 6.95 -3.55
CA ILE A 220 0.58 7.97 -2.51
C ILE A 220 1.40 7.50 -1.32
N VAL A 221 2.31 8.33 -0.84
CA VAL A 221 3.10 8.10 0.37
C VAL A 221 2.60 9.03 1.46
N VAL A 222 2.30 8.49 2.63
CA VAL A 222 1.92 9.25 3.83
C VAL A 222 2.95 8.95 4.92
N ALA A 223 3.67 9.96 5.39
CA ALA A 223 4.73 9.81 6.37
C ALA A 223 5.00 11.13 7.14
N SER A 224 6.02 11.15 8.01
CA SER A 224 6.47 12.38 8.65
C SER A 224 6.87 13.44 7.62
N GLU A 225 6.72 14.71 7.97
CA GLU A 225 7.06 15.83 7.06
C GLU A 225 8.52 15.78 6.60
N GLU A 226 9.45 15.41 7.49
CA GLU A 226 10.86 15.28 7.19
C GLU A 226 11.11 14.19 6.13
N LEU A 227 10.49 13.03 6.28
CA LEU A 227 10.63 11.93 5.34
C LEU A 227 9.99 12.28 3.99
N ILE A 228 8.83 12.94 3.97
CA ILE A 228 8.20 13.40 2.74
C ILE A 228 9.06 14.43 2.01
N GLN A 229 9.74 15.32 2.73
CA GLN A 229 10.67 16.27 2.10
C GLN A 229 11.84 15.54 1.46
N ALA A 230 12.46 14.59 2.16
CA ALA A 230 13.56 13.78 1.64
C ALA A 230 13.11 12.93 0.44
N PHE A 231 11.95 12.27 0.55
CA PHE A 231 11.34 11.51 -0.55
C PHE A 231 11.10 12.38 -1.79
N SER A 232 10.55 13.59 -1.62
CA SER A 232 10.27 14.52 -2.71
C SER A 232 11.56 14.98 -3.41
N ASN A 233 12.63 15.20 -2.65
CA ASN A 233 13.95 15.54 -3.21
C ASN A 233 14.49 14.39 -4.06
N ALA A 234 14.42 13.14 -3.58
CA ALA A 234 14.82 11.96 -4.34
C ALA A 234 13.95 11.75 -5.59
N ASN A 235 12.62 11.94 -5.44
CA ASN A 235 11.68 11.85 -6.55
C ASN A 235 11.94 12.89 -7.65
N THR A 236 12.44 14.07 -7.28
CA THR A 236 12.89 15.09 -8.24
C THR A 236 13.99 14.54 -9.17
N VAL A 237 14.94 13.80 -8.61
CA VAL A 237 16.05 13.22 -9.39
C VAL A 237 15.54 12.09 -10.30
N VAL A 238 14.61 11.26 -9.80
CA VAL A 238 14.09 10.09 -10.54
C VAL A 238 13.09 10.46 -11.62
N SER A 239 12.22 11.44 -11.35
CA SER A 239 11.04 11.69 -12.18
C SER A 239 10.82 13.16 -12.54
N LEU A 240 11.60 14.10 -11.99
CA LEU A 240 11.40 15.55 -12.03
C LEU A 240 10.05 15.94 -11.36
N ALA A 241 8.95 15.43 -11.88
CA ALA A 241 7.59 15.53 -11.34
C ALA A 241 6.79 14.29 -11.71
N CYS A 242 5.79 13.96 -10.91
CA CYS A 242 4.89 12.86 -11.21
C CYS A 242 3.85 13.24 -12.25
N GLY A 243 3.35 12.23 -13.00
CA GLY A 243 2.24 12.42 -13.92
C GLY A 243 0.96 12.89 -13.19
N ASN A 244 0.29 13.87 -13.76
CA ASN A 244 -0.87 14.52 -13.13
C ASN A 244 -2.22 13.88 -13.50
N PHE A 245 -2.23 12.85 -14.32
CA PHE A 245 -3.48 12.25 -14.82
C PHE A 245 -4.30 11.60 -13.69
N GLY A 246 -3.67 10.78 -12.87
CA GLY A 246 -4.32 10.14 -11.73
C GLY A 246 -4.80 11.14 -10.68
N PRO A 247 -3.94 12.07 -10.19
CA PRO A 247 -4.35 13.16 -9.31
C PRO A 247 -5.56 13.94 -9.83
N THR A 248 -5.55 14.36 -11.09
CA THR A 248 -6.64 15.16 -11.68
C THR A 248 -7.97 14.39 -11.72
N ILE A 249 -7.97 13.10 -12.10
CA ILE A 249 -9.20 12.30 -12.13
C ILE A 249 -9.70 11.99 -10.72
N ALA A 250 -8.80 11.66 -9.80
CA ALA A 250 -9.17 11.19 -8.47
C ALA A 250 -9.49 12.32 -7.49
N ARG A 251 -8.95 13.52 -7.69
CA ARG A 251 -9.02 14.64 -6.75
C ARG A 251 -10.41 14.88 -6.16
N GLU A 252 -11.44 14.91 -6.99
CA GLU A 252 -12.81 15.16 -6.54
C GLU A 252 -13.37 14.02 -5.68
N LEU A 253 -13.00 12.77 -5.97
CA LEU A 253 -13.40 11.61 -5.18
C LEU A 253 -12.83 11.67 -3.76
N PHE A 254 -11.62 12.22 -3.60
CA PHE A 254 -11.03 12.47 -2.29
C PHE A 254 -11.73 13.63 -1.57
N ARG A 255 -12.01 14.73 -2.28
CA ARG A 255 -12.69 15.89 -1.71
C ARG A 255 -14.08 15.56 -1.15
N THR A 256 -14.82 14.70 -1.83
CA THR A 256 -16.18 14.30 -1.45
C THR A 256 -16.25 13.08 -0.53
N GLY A 257 -15.12 12.37 -0.32
CA GLY A 257 -15.10 11.09 0.35
C GLY A 257 -15.66 9.92 -0.49
N GLU A 258 -16.04 10.17 -1.76
CA GLU A 258 -16.58 9.14 -2.66
C GLU A 258 -15.59 7.99 -2.88
N ILE A 259 -14.27 8.24 -2.76
CA ILE A 259 -13.23 7.22 -2.85
C ILE A 259 -13.45 6.09 -1.84
N LEU A 260 -13.89 6.39 -0.62
CA LEU A 260 -14.17 5.39 0.42
C LEU A 260 -15.46 4.63 0.13
N SER A 261 -16.48 5.30 -0.41
CA SER A 261 -17.73 4.67 -0.84
C SER A 261 -17.48 3.71 -2.00
N LEU A 262 -16.69 4.12 -3.00
CA LEU A 262 -16.24 3.28 -4.11
C LEU A 262 -15.54 2.01 -3.59
N SER A 263 -14.60 2.18 -2.65
CA SER A 263 -13.89 1.06 -2.03
C SER A 263 -14.84 0.08 -1.33
N ARG A 264 -15.72 0.60 -0.47
CA ARG A 264 -16.59 -0.23 0.38
C ARG A 264 -17.75 -0.87 -0.38
N GLN A 265 -18.32 -0.17 -1.37
CA GLN A 265 -19.58 -0.59 -2.02
C GLN A 265 -19.35 -1.32 -3.35
N LEU A 266 -18.22 -1.08 -4.03
CA LEU A 266 -17.95 -1.69 -5.33
C LEU A 266 -16.71 -2.58 -5.31
N ILE A 267 -15.56 -2.07 -4.86
CA ILE A 267 -14.29 -2.78 -4.98
C ILE A 267 -14.22 -3.97 -4.02
N LYS A 268 -14.42 -3.74 -2.72
CA LYS A 268 -14.39 -4.81 -1.71
C LYS A 268 -15.37 -5.95 -2.02
N PRO A 269 -16.68 -5.71 -2.26
CA PRO A 269 -17.62 -6.77 -2.53
C PRO A 269 -17.30 -7.57 -3.80
N PHE A 270 -16.81 -6.91 -4.85
CA PHE A 270 -16.41 -7.59 -6.09
C PHE A 270 -15.31 -8.63 -5.84
N TYR A 271 -14.26 -8.24 -5.12
CA TYR A 271 -13.14 -9.15 -4.85
C TYR A 271 -13.46 -10.20 -3.78
N ASP A 272 -14.29 -9.88 -2.79
CA ASP A 272 -14.76 -10.82 -1.78
C ASP A 272 -15.59 -11.95 -2.41
N GLN A 273 -16.54 -11.61 -3.27
CA GLN A 273 -17.30 -12.59 -4.05
C GLN A 273 -16.40 -13.43 -4.96
N ALA A 274 -15.43 -12.81 -5.64
CA ALA A 274 -14.49 -13.52 -6.51
C ALA A 274 -13.61 -14.50 -5.70
N ALA A 275 -13.10 -14.11 -4.55
CA ALA A 275 -12.32 -14.97 -3.67
C ALA A 275 -13.15 -16.15 -3.14
N THR A 276 -14.36 -15.89 -2.66
CA THR A 276 -15.30 -16.91 -2.19
C THR A 276 -15.60 -17.93 -3.29
N GLN A 277 -15.92 -17.46 -4.48
CA GLN A 277 -16.20 -18.33 -5.62
C GLN A 277 -14.99 -19.15 -6.06
N ALA A 278 -13.80 -18.55 -6.05
CA ALA A 278 -12.57 -19.24 -6.42
C ALA A 278 -12.22 -20.34 -5.40
N VAL A 279 -12.38 -20.11 -4.11
CA VAL A 279 -12.22 -21.14 -3.04
C VAL A 279 -13.21 -22.29 -3.27
N LYS A 280 -14.47 -21.98 -3.58
CA LYS A 280 -15.48 -22.99 -3.87
C LYS A 280 -15.08 -23.87 -5.07
N TRP A 281 -14.73 -23.27 -6.19
CA TRP A 281 -14.30 -24.00 -7.40
C TRP A 281 -13.06 -24.85 -7.13
N PHE A 282 -12.11 -24.32 -6.36
CA PHE A 282 -10.91 -25.06 -5.99
C PHE A 282 -11.26 -26.32 -5.19
N LYS A 283 -12.09 -26.19 -4.15
CA LYS A 283 -12.55 -27.33 -3.33
C LYS A 283 -13.30 -28.38 -4.16
N GLU A 284 -14.18 -27.95 -5.06
CA GLU A 284 -14.93 -28.84 -5.94
C GLU A 284 -14.03 -29.57 -6.96
N SER A 285 -12.98 -28.93 -7.45
CA SER A 285 -12.11 -29.48 -8.50
C SER A 285 -11.02 -30.42 -7.97
N PHE A 286 -10.51 -30.17 -6.76
CA PHE A 286 -9.37 -30.91 -6.20
C PHE A 286 -9.79 -32.16 -5.39
N GLY A 287 -11.04 -32.24 -4.94
CA GLY A 287 -11.58 -33.42 -4.24
C GLY A 287 -10.68 -33.87 -3.06
N ASP A 288 -10.17 -35.10 -3.15
CA ASP A 288 -9.37 -35.72 -2.09
C ASP A 288 -7.86 -35.44 -2.16
N VAL A 289 -7.41 -34.68 -3.15
CA VAL A 289 -5.99 -34.28 -3.24
C VAL A 289 -5.60 -33.52 -1.97
N PRO A 290 -4.48 -33.87 -1.30
CA PRO A 290 -4.00 -33.15 -0.14
C PRO A 290 -3.62 -31.71 -0.52
N TYR A 291 -4.21 -30.73 0.17
CA TYR A 291 -3.87 -29.29 0.04
C TYR A 291 -4.35 -28.53 1.26
N ARG A 292 -3.80 -27.34 1.44
CA ARG A 292 -4.34 -26.30 2.31
C ARG A 292 -4.40 -24.97 1.57
N ILE A 293 -5.39 -24.16 1.89
CA ILE A 293 -5.57 -22.79 1.37
C ILE A 293 -5.33 -21.84 2.51
N HIS A 294 -4.47 -20.84 2.33
CA HIS A 294 -4.43 -19.70 3.25
C HIS A 294 -5.83 -19.05 3.27
N LYS A 295 -6.38 -18.79 4.45
CA LYS A 295 -7.66 -18.11 4.58
C LYS A 295 -7.62 -16.79 3.81
N PRO A 296 -8.44 -16.62 2.76
CA PRO A 296 -8.47 -15.37 2.01
C PRO A 296 -9.05 -14.26 2.89
N GLU A 297 -8.22 -13.34 3.34
CA GLU A 297 -8.63 -12.22 4.19
C GLU A 297 -8.58 -10.88 3.45
N GLY A 298 -7.96 -10.85 2.27
CA GLY A 298 -7.86 -9.67 1.44
C GLY A 298 -7.08 -9.90 0.15
N ALA A 299 -6.76 -8.81 -0.53
CA ALA A 299 -6.11 -8.79 -1.84
C ALA A 299 -6.91 -9.54 -2.92
N ILE A 300 -6.22 -10.15 -3.89
CA ILE A 300 -6.83 -10.76 -5.10
C ILE A 300 -6.24 -12.14 -5.39
N PHE A 301 -5.67 -12.80 -4.39
CA PHE A 301 -4.91 -14.05 -4.54
C PHE A 301 -5.53 -15.18 -3.74
N LEU A 302 -5.30 -16.42 -4.18
CA LEU A 302 -5.38 -17.61 -3.37
C LEU A 302 -3.96 -18.16 -3.18
N TRP A 303 -3.59 -18.43 -1.95
CA TRP A 303 -2.30 -19.00 -1.57
C TRP A 303 -2.48 -20.44 -1.12
N LEU A 304 -1.79 -21.36 -1.80
CA LEU A 304 -1.96 -22.79 -1.64
C LEU A 304 -0.69 -23.42 -1.06
N TRP A 305 -0.89 -24.40 -0.18
CA TRP A 305 0.15 -25.23 0.44
C TRP A 305 -0.18 -26.71 0.29
#